data_69f511d0733165d0365036b75ec39f15
#
_entry.id   69f511d0733165d0365036b75ec39f15
#
_cell.length_a   1.000
_cell.length_b   1.000
_cell.length_c   1.000
_cell.angle_alpha   90.00
_cell.angle_beta   90.00
_cell.angle_gamma   90.00
#
_symmetry.space_group_name_H-M   'P 1'
#
loop_
_entity.id
_entity.type
_entity.pdbx_description
1 polymer ?
#
loop_
_entity_poly.entity_id
_entity_poly.type
_entity_poly.pdbx_seq_one_letter_code
_entity_poly.pdbx_strand_id
1 'polypeptide(L)'
;VDAATADMNLNGLTLTSLANVKNAEVQKLDVYLSGGNMISREMSKIETNVLNLIINRASFEEPIKAEKVRQETGLSKRSLEEVIESLRVNFKHPIVAKKTQPSGYYLPRNEDERQAGLAPYRRQILTEQKNLATVLAVDLNEYWSA
;
A
#
# COMPACT_ATOMS: atom_id res chain seq x y z
N VAL A 1 -3.70 9.69 -21.56
CA VAL A 1 -3.63 10.16 -21.22
C VAL A 1 -4.17 10.41 -20.83
N ASP A 2 -5.14 9.80 -21.15
CA ASP A 2 -4.50 10.16 -20.43
C ASP A 2 -5.01 10.87 -19.23
N ALA A 3 -4.18 11.00 -18.32
CA ALA A 3 -4.45 11.66 -17.07
C ALA A 3 -5.17 12.98 -17.27
N ALA A 4 -4.87 13.65 -18.35
CA ALA A 4 -5.48 14.93 -18.62
C ALA A 4 -7.00 14.83 -18.74
N THR A 5 -7.49 13.75 -19.34
CA THR A 5 -8.92 13.56 -19.49
C THR A 5 -9.60 13.39 -18.15
N ALA A 6 -9.00 12.58 -17.27
CA ALA A 6 -9.54 12.39 -15.94
C ALA A 6 -9.52 13.72 -15.15
N ASP A 7 -8.51 14.53 -15.39
CA ASP A 7 -8.31 15.74 -14.64
C ASP A 7 -9.40 16.77 -14.88
N MET A 8 -10.03 16.73 -16.04
CA MET A 8 -11.09 17.69 -16.36
C MET A 8 -12.29 17.54 -15.44
N ASN A 9 -12.37 16.45 -14.72
CA ASN A 9 -13.46 16.26 -13.77
C ASN A 9 -13.16 16.84 -12.40
N LEU A 10 -11.99 17.41 -12.22
CA LEU A 10 -11.55 17.95 -10.94
C LEU A 10 -11.66 19.46 -10.97
N ASN A 11 -12.88 19.95 -10.85
CA ASN A 11 -13.15 21.38 -10.88
C ASN A 11 -12.23 22.14 -9.93
N GLY A 12 -11.69 23.23 -10.38
CA GLY A 12 -10.84 24.07 -9.56
C GLY A 12 -9.36 23.71 -9.59
N LEU A 13 -9.01 22.54 -10.11
CA LEU A 13 -7.61 22.19 -10.28
C LEU A 13 -7.18 22.45 -11.72
N THR A 14 -5.97 22.99 -11.87
CA THR A 14 -5.42 23.13 -13.21
C THR A 14 -4.87 21.79 -13.67
N LEU A 15 -4.90 21.56 -14.98
CA LEU A 15 -4.32 20.33 -15.54
C LEU A 15 -2.83 20.24 -15.23
N THR A 16 -2.13 21.38 -15.25
CA THR A 16 -0.71 21.39 -14.95
C THR A 16 -0.41 20.98 -13.51
N SER A 17 -1.17 21.53 -12.56
CA SER A 17 -0.98 21.17 -11.15
C SER A 17 -1.20 19.71 -10.91
N LEU A 18 -2.27 19.16 -11.47
CA LEU A 18 -2.58 17.76 -11.28
C LEU A 18 -1.56 16.87 -11.97
N ALA A 19 -1.09 17.24 -13.16
CA ALA A 19 -0.07 16.51 -13.87
C ALA A 19 1.23 16.46 -13.08
N ASN A 20 1.61 17.57 -12.43
CA ASN A 20 2.81 17.61 -11.63
C ASN A 20 2.72 16.69 -10.41
N VAL A 21 1.57 16.66 -9.75
CA VAL A 21 1.35 15.74 -8.62
C VAL A 21 1.46 14.30 -9.08
N LYS A 22 0.81 13.96 -10.18
CA LYS A 22 0.85 12.60 -10.71
C LYS A 22 2.25 12.18 -11.14
N ASN A 23 2.99 13.09 -11.76
CA ASN A 23 4.36 12.78 -12.17
C ASN A 23 5.25 12.51 -10.97
N ALA A 24 5.11 13.28 -9.91
CA ALA A 24 5.88 13.07 -8.70
C ALA A 24 5.58 11.71 -8.07
N GLU A 25 4.30 11.33 -8.02
CA GLU A 25 3.92 10.02 -7.48
C GLU A 25 4.41 8.88 -8.35
N VAL A 26 4.32 9.02 -9.67
CA VAL A 26 4.81 7.99 -10.59
C VAL A 26 6.31 7.82 -10.46
N GLN A 27 7.07 8.92 -10.39
CA GLN A 27 8.51 8.84 -10.22
C GLN A 27 8.89 8.13 -8.92
N LYS A 28 8.17 8.44 -7.85
CA LYS A 28 8.39 7.82 -6.56
C LYS A 28 8.14 6.32 -6.61
N LEU A 29 7.06 5.92 -7.27
CA LEU A 29 6.72 4.52 -7.44
C LEU A 29 7.75 3.80 -8.31
N ASP A 30 8.23 4.45 -9.37
CA ASP A 30 9.25 3.88 -10.24
C ASP A 30 10.55 3.57 -9.49
N VAL A 31 10.95 4.45 -8.57
CA VAL A 31 12.13 4.23 -7.74
C VAL A 31 11.99 2.93 -6.95
N TYR A 32 10.82 2.70 -6.33
CA TYR A 32 10.58 1.45 -5.61
C TYR A 32 10.56 0.25 -6.52
N LEU A 33 9.86 0.35 -7.65
CA LEU A 33 9.70 -0.78 -8.56
C LEU A 33 11.01 -1.17 -9.23
N SER A 34 11.86 -0.20 -9.52
CA SER A 34 13.16 -0.47 -10.15
C SER A 34 14.21 -0.96 -9.16
N GLY A 35 13.90 -0.92 -7.86
CA GLY A 35 14.86 -1.30 -6.83
C GLY A 35 15.85 -0.22 -6.48
N GLY A 36 15.59 1.02 -6.92
CA GLY A 36 16.49 2.13 -6.62
C GLY A 36 16.63 2.45 -5.14
N ASN A 37 15.63 2.08 -4.34
CA ASN A 37 15.68 2.25 -2.89
C ASN A 37 16.05 0.97 -2.14
N MET A 38 16.41 -0.08 -2.87
CA MET A 38 16.78 -1.33 -2.22
C MET A 38 18.08 -1.16 -1.46
N ILE A 39 18.06 -1.49 -0.17
CA ILE A 39 19.24 -1.39 0.65
C ILE A 39 20.16 -2.57 0.36
N SER A 40 21.48 -2.32 0.42
CA SER A 40 22.47 -3.36 0.13
C SER A 40 22.91 -4.02 1.43
N ARG A 41 21.95 -4.68 2.09
CA ARG A 41 22.25 -5.49 3.26
C ARG A 41 21.39 -6.74 3.22
N GLU A 42 21.81 -7.73 3.96
CA GLU A 42 21.01 -8.93 4.12
C GLU A 42 19.87 -8.66 5.10
N MET A 43 18.85 -9.50 5.05
CA MET A 43 17.77 -9.41 6.02
C MET A 43 18.32 -9.63 7.43
N SER A 44 17.81 -8.86 8.37
CA SER A 44 18.12 -9.06 9.78
C SER A 44 17.51 -10.36 10.29
N LYS A 45 17.95 -10.80 11.46
CA LYS A 45 17.41 -11.99 12.08
C LYS A 45 15.91 -11.89 12.33
N ILE A 46 15.45 -10.71 12.80
CA ILE A 46 14.02 -10.53 13.07
C ILE A 46 13.21 -10.52 11.76
N GLU A 47 13.74 -9.89 10.71
CA GLU A 47 13.08 -9.91 9.42
C GLU A 47 12.95 -11.34 8.89
N THR A 48 14.02 -12.12 9.02
CA THR A 48 13.99 -13.53 8.61
C THR A 48 12.98 -14.33 9.44
N ASN A 49 12.95 -14.10 10.74
CA ASN A 49 12.00 -14.80 11.61
C ASN A 49 10.55 -14.52 11.25
N VAL A 50 10.23 -13.24 11.01
CA VAL A 50 8.87 -12.86 10.63
C VAL A 50 8.50 -13.48 9.29
N LEU A 51 9.40 -13.39 8.32
CA LEU A 51 9.15 -13.97 7.00
C LEU A 51 8.91 -15.48 7.10
N ASN A 52 9.73 -16.19 7.88
CA ASN A 52 9.59 -17.63 8.04
C ASN A 52 8.28 -18.00 8.70
N LEU A 53 7.80 -17.22 9.67
CA LEU A 53 6.49 -17.47 10.27
C LEU A 53 5.39 -17.40 9.22
N ILE A 54 5.45 -16.38 8.35
CA ILE A 54 4.44 -16.21 7.31
C ILE A 54 4.52 -17.35 6.28
N ILE A 55 5.74 -17.68 5.83
CA ILE A 55 5.93 -18.74 4.83
C ILE A 55 5.41 -20.07 5.37
N ASN A 56 5.74 -20.39 6.61
CA ASN A 56 5.51 -21.74 7.15
C ASN A 56 4.11 -21.92 7.73
N ARG A 57 3.43 -20.85 8.14
CA ARG A 57 2.17 -20.97 8.87
C ARG A 57 0.99 -20.28 8.24
N ALA A 58 1.18 -19.52 7.16
CA ALA A 58 0.09 -18.74 6.60
C ALA A 58 -0.19 -19.11 5.17
N SER A 59 -1.46 -19.00 4.80
CA SER A 59 -1.92 -19.14 3.43
C SER A 59 -3.03 -18.14 3.19
N PHE A 60 -3.48 -18.04 1.95
CA PHE A 60 -4.61 -17.16 1.63
C PHE A 60 -5.85 -17.56 2.42
N GLU A 61 -6.10 -18.87 2.57
CA GLU A 61 -7.27 -19.39 3.30
C GLU A 61 -7.12 -19.23 4.81
N GLU A 62 -5.88 -19.35 5.30
CA GLU A 62 -5.61 -19.25 6.73
C GLU A 62 -4.42 -18.32 6.96
N PRO A 63 -4.62 -17.01 6.81
CA PRO A 63 -3.55 -16.05 7.07
C PRO A 63 -3.18 -16.03 8.55
N ILE A 64 -1.96 -15.60 8.85
CA ILE A 64 -1.51 -15.51 10.24
C ILE A 64 -1.82 -14.10 10.78
N LYS A 65 -2.46 -14.04 11.93
CA LYS A 65 -2.83 -12.77 12.54
C LYS A 65 -1.60 -12.04 13.06
N ALA A 66 -1.65 -10.71 12.99
CA ALA A 66 -0.56 -9.87 13.49
C ALA A 66 -0.27 -10.17 14.95
N GLU A 67 -1.31 -10.35 15.79
CA GLU A 67 -1.12 -10.67 17.18
C GLU A 67 -0.32 -11.96 17.38
N LYS A 68 -0.57 -12.94 16.52
CA LYS A 68 0.17 -14.20 16.63
C LYS A 68 1.64 -14.03 16.30
N VAL A 69 1.93 -13.26 15.25
CA VAL A 69 3.31 -12.94 14.89
C VAL A 69 3.99 -12.19 16.04
N ARG A 70 3.28 -11.24 16.64
CA ARG A 70 3.82 -10.47 17.76
C ARG A 70 4.09 -11.34 18.98
N GLN A 71 3.19 -12.26 19.28
CA GLN A 71 3.39 -13.20 20.40
C GLN A 71 4.64 -14.04 20.20
N GLU A 72 4.89 -14.49 18.98
CA GLU A 72 6.03 -15.35 18.68
C GLU A 72 7.35 -14.58 18.61
N THR A 73 7.32 -13.30 18.29
CA THR A 73 8.53 -12.50 18.05
C THR A 73 8.81 -11.48 19.13
N GLY A 74 7.85 -11.16 19.97
CA GLY A 74 7.99 -10.12 20.99
C GLY A 74 7.91 -8.69 20.43
N LEU A 75 7.56 -8.53 19.17
CA LEU A 75 7.53 -7.19 18.54
C LEU A 75 6.28 -6.42 18.96
N SER A 76 6.43 -5.09 19.08
CA SER A 76 5.29 -4.20 19.21
C SER A 76 4.55 -4.14 17.87
N LYS A 77 3.33 -3.60 17.89
CA LYS A 77 2.57 -3.42 16.67
C LYS A 77 3.34 -2.58 15.65
N ARG A 78 3.92 -1.46 16.10
CA ARG A 78 4.66 -0.57 15.23
C ARG A 78 5.90 -1.26 14.67
N SER A 79 6.65 -1.96 15.50
CA SER A 79 7.85 -2.65 15.04
C SER A 79 7.53 -3.73 14.02
N LEU A 80 6.43 -4.46 14.23
CA LEU A 80 6.00 -5.46 13.25
C LEU A 80 5.66 -4.79 11.92
N GLU A 81 4.92 -3.68 11.94
CA GLU A 81 4.56 -2.97 10.72
C GLU A 81 5.81 -2.51 9.97
N GLU A 82 6.82 -2.05 10.69
CA GLU A 82 8.09 -1.63 10.10
C GLU A 82 8.84 -2.82 9.46
N VAL A 83 8.83 -3.96 10.13
CA VAL A 83 9.44 -5.18 9.58
C VAL A 83 8.73 -5.62 8.31
N ILE A 84 7.40 -5.61 8.33
CA ILE A 84 6.61 -6.00 7.15
C ILE A 84 6.89 -5.05 5.99
N GLU A 85 6.95 -3.75 6.26
CA GLU A 85 7.27 -2.78 5.21
C GLU A 85 8.66 -3.02 4.63
N SER A 86 9.64 -3.29 5.48
CA SER A 86 11.00 -3.58 5.03
C SER A 86 11.03 -4.82 4.14
N LEU A 87 10.34 -5.88 4.55
CA LEU A 87 10.28 -7.11 3.76
C LEU A 87 9.66 -6.87 2.39
N ARG A 88 8.64 -6.01 2.31
CA ARG A 88 8.01 -5.68 1.03
C ARG A 88 8.88 -4.78 0.17
N VAL A 89 9.32 -3.68 0.72
CA VAL A 89 9.95 -2.60 -0.06
C VAL A 89 11.41 -2.89 -0.32
N ASN A 90 12.14 -3.31 0.71
CA ASN A 90 13.59 -3.51 0.59
C ASN A 90 13.94 -4.88 0.01
N PHE A 91 13.17 -5.91 0.35
CA PHE A 91 13.50 -7.27 -0.04
C PHE A 91 12.50 -7.91 -1.00
N LYS A 92 11.46 -7.15 -1.40
CA LYS A 92 10.52 -7.54 -2.47
C LYS A 92 9.73 -8.81 -2.18
N HIS A 93 9.46 -9.10 -0.92
CA HIS A 93 8.56 -10.19 -0.58
C HIS A 93 7.11 -9.71 -0.66
N PRO A 94 6.25 -10.36 -1.45
CA PRO A 94 4.89 -9.87 -1.71
C PRO A 94 3.90 -10.23 -0.59
N ILE A 95 4.21 -9.78 0.62
CA ILE A 95 3.35 -10.04 1.78
C ILE A 95 2.07 -9.21 1.66
N VAL A 96 0.93 -9.87 1.77
CA VAL A 96 -0.38 -9.22 1.73
C VAL A 96 -1.01 -9.32 3.13
N ALA A 97 -1.57 -8.21 3.59
CA ALA A 97 -2.38 -8.19 4.81
C ALA A 97 -3.84 -8.29 4.38
N LYS A 98 -4.42 -9.48 4.51
CA LYS A 98 -5.80 -9.74 4.10
C LYS A 98 -6.75 -9.04 5.06
N LYS A 99 -7.64 -8.22 4.53
CA LYS A 99 -8.59 -7.45 5.35
C LYS A 99 -9.89 -8.19 5.63
N THR A 100 -10.31 -9.06 4.72
CA THR A 100 -11.54 -9.84 4.92
C THR A 100 -11.27 -11.03 5.80
N GLN A 101 -12.30 -11.50 6.51
CA GLN A 101 -12.13 -12.64 7.41
C GLN A 101 -11.95 -13.94 6.63
N PRO A 102 -11.08 -14.82 7.07
CA PRO A 102 -10.14 -14.64 8.17
C PRO A 102 -9.01 -13.69 7.76
N SER A 103 -8.73 -12.69 8.60
CA SER A 103 -7.74 -11.66 8.27
C SER A 103 -6.35 -12.02 8.79
N GLY A 104 -5.33 -11.40 8.20
CA GLY A 104 -3.96 -11.62 8.61
C GLY A 104 -3.00 -11.55 7.44
N TYR A 105 -1.74 -11.83 7.72
CA TYR A 105 -0.69 -11.81 6.70
C TYR A 105 -0.60 -13.15 5.98
N TYR A 106 -0.31 -13.09 4.68
CA TYR A 106 0.00 -14.28 3.89
C TYR A 106 0.88 -13.89 2.70
N LEU A 107 1.49 -14.89 2.09
CA LEU A 107 2.21 -14.73 0.84
C LEU A 107 1.38 -15.39 -0.26
N PRO A 108 0.91 -14.63 -1.27
CA PRO A 108 0.11 -15.22 -2.34
C PRO A 108 0.94 -16.20 -3.16
N ARG A 109 0.33 -17.30 -3.54
CA ARG A 109 0.98 -18.35 -4.33
C ARG A 109 0.69 -18.23 -5.81
N ASN A 110 -0.31 -17.42 -6.16
CA ASN A 110 -0.69 -17.18 -7.53
C ASN A 110 -1.31 -15.80 -7.66
N GLU A 111 -1.58 -15.40 -8.88
CA GLU A 111 -2.10 -14.07 -9.15
C GLU A 111 -3.50 -13.87 -8.59
N ASP A 112 -4.34 -14.91 -8.60
CA ASP A 112 -5.69 -14.80 -8.06
C ASP A 112 -5.67 -14.47 -6.57
N GLU A 113 -4.82 -15.15 -5.80
CA GLU A 113 -4.68 -14.86 -4.37
C GLU A 113 -4.12 -13.46 -4.12
N ARG A 114 -3.20 -13.02 -4.95
CA ARG A 114 -2.65 -11.67 -4.82
C ARG A 114 -3.71 -10.62 -5.10
N GLN A 115 -4.42 -10.75 -6.20
CA GLN A 115 -5.43 -9.77 -6.57
C GLN A 115 -6.61 -9.75 -5.59
N ALA A 116 -7.03 -10.91 -5.11
CA ALA A 116 -8.11 -10.98 -4.13
C ALA A 116 -7.75 -10.22 -2.84
N GLY A 117 -6.53 -10.40 -2.37
CA GLY A 117 -6.09 -9.72 -1.15
C GLY A 117 -5.88 -8.24 -1.32
N LEU A 118 -5.53 -7.77 -2.52
CA LEU A 118 -5.28 -6.36 -2.79
C LEU A 118 -6.53 -5.58 -3.16
N ALA A 119 -7.62 -6.25 -3.52
CA ALA A 119 -8.83 -5.57 -3.97
C ALA A 119 -9.39 -4.53 -2.99
N PRO A 120 -9.47 -4.82 -1.66
CA PRO A 120 -9.96 -3.82 -0.72
C PRO A 120 -9.06 -2.58 -0.67
N TYR A 121 -7.75 -2.76 -0.81
CA TYR A 121 -6.82 -1.61 -0.82
C TYR A 121 -7.02 -0.75 -2.04
N ARG A 122 -7.21 -1.36 -3.21
CA ARG A 122 -7.48 -0.60 -4.43
C ARG A 122 -8.75 0.23 -4.30
N ARG A 123 -9.82 -0.36 -3.75
CA ARG A 123 -11.07 0.36 -3.56
C ARG A 123 -10.90 1.53 -2.61
N GLN A 124 -10.14 1.33 -1.52
CA GLN A 124 -9.88 2.39 -0.55
C GLN A 124 -9.10 3.53 -1.19
N ILE A 125 -8.06 3.22 -1.95
CA ILE A 125 -7.25 4.24 -2.63
C ILE A 125 -8.12 5.06 -3.58
N LEU A 126 -8.95 4.40 -4.38
CA LEU A 126 -9.83 5.11 -5.32
C LEU A 126 -10.82 6.02 -4.59
N THR A 127 -11.37 5.55 -3.48
CA THR A 127 -12.29 6.36 -2.67
C THR A 127 -11.59 7.58 -2.10
N GLU A 128 -10.38 7.40 -1.59
CA GLU A 128 -9.62 8.50 -1.02
C GLU A 128 -9.22 9.51 -2.08
N GLN A 129 -8.84 9.05 -3.27
CA GLN A 129 -8.54 9.95 -4.38
C GLN A 129 -9.76 10.77 -4.78
N LYS A 130 -10.92 10.13 -4.84
CA LYS A 130 -12.17 10.83 -5.16
C LYS A 130 -12.48 11.90 -4.12
N ASN A 131 -12.36 11.57 -2.84
CA ASN A 131 -12.64 12.51 -1.76
C ASN A 131 -11.67 13.70 -1.80
N LEU A 132 -10.39 13.41 -1.99
CA LEU A 132 -9.37 14.46 -2.08
C LEU A 132 -9.68 15.40 -3.25
N ALA A 133 -9.96 14.85 -4.41
CA ALA A 133 -10.27 15.65 -5.59
C ALA A 133 -11.51 16.50 -5.37
N THR A 134 -12.54 15.95 -4.75
CA THR A 134 -13.78 16.66 -4.48
C THR A 134 -13.55 17.88 -3.58
N VAL A 135 -12.81 17.68 -2.50
CA VAL A 135 -12.54 18.76 -1.56
C VAL A 135 -11.68 19.85 -2.21
N LEU A 136 -10.68 19.45 -2.98
CA LEU A 136 -9.81 20.40 -3.66
C LEU A 136 -10.52 21.21 -4.74
N ALA A 137 -11.56 20.66 -5.33
CA ALA A 137 -12.27 21.31 -6.43
C ALA A 137 -13.25 22.38 -5.97
N VAL A 138 -13.59 22.44 -4.70
CA VAL A 138 -14.53 23.43 -4.19
C VAL A 138 -13.87 24.80 -4.13
N ASP A 139 -14.52 25.80 -4.73
CA ASP A 139 -14.10 27.20 -4.63
C ASP A 139 -14.53 27.74 -3.27
N LEU A 140 -13.58 27.97 -2.39
CA LEU A 140 -13.87 28.38 -1.02
C LEU A 140 -14.48 29.78 -0.97
N ASN A 141 -14.06 30.67 -1.87
CA ASN A 141 -14.65 32.02 -1.91
C ASN A 141 -16.12 31.95 -2.25
N GLU A 142 -16.45 31.17 -3.26
CA GLU A 142 -17.81 30.97 -3.69
C GLU A 142 -18.65 30.28 -2.61
N TYR A 143 -18.10 29.27 -2.00
CA TYR A 143 -18.78 28.51 -0.94
C TYR A 143 -19.19 29.42 0.23
N TRP A 144 -18.29 30.30 0.67
CA TRP A 144 -18.52 31.12 1.84
C TRP A 144 -19.21 32.45 1.53
N SER A 145 -19.37 32.80 0.27
CA SER A 145 -20.05 34.07 -0.09
C SER A 145 -21.57 33.90 -0.21
N ALA A 146 -22.06 32.72 -0.19
CA ALA A 146 -23.51 32.47 -0.41
C ALA A 146 -24.36 32.72 0.83
#